data_1fbf9533a5957f30fc8a3a97b7b932ce
#
_entry.id   1fbf9533a5957f30fc8a3a97b7b932ce
#
_cell.length_a   1.000
_cell.length_b   1.000
_cell.length_c   1.000
_cell.angle_alpha   90.00
_cell.angle_beta   90.00
_cell.angle_gamma   90.00
#
_symmetry.space_group_name_H-M   'P 1'
#
loop_
_entity.id
_entity.type
_entity.pdbx_description
1 polymer ?
#
loop_
_entity_poly.entity_id
_entity_poly.type
_entity_poly.pdbx_seq_one_letter_code
_entity_poly.pdbx_strand_id
1 'polypeptide(L)'
;MDTIYLDNAATAQRPSCVLVAVQEFYEQKNANPLRGFYPLSLEATESYQEARKTVQEFIHAEEPEEIIFTRNTTESLNLVAYSYGLNFLKEGDEIAVTIMEHHSNLLPWQHAAKRAGAQLKFVECSKDGKITLEDVAAVLTEKTRIMAITQMSNVLGCVNDIKGIASLCHEKGIVLVADGAQSVPHMPVNVAELDVDFLSFSGHKMLAPMGIGALYGKMEWLEKMPPFLTGGEMIEYVTPVSYTHLTLPTT
;
A
#
# COMPACT_ATOMS: atom_id res chain seq x y z
N MET A 1 10.65 -22.93 25.18
CA MET A 1 11.52 -21.74 25.27
C MET A 1 10.87 -20.78 26.20
N ASP A 2 11.55 -20.43 27.29
CA ASP A 2 11.01 -19.49 28.29
C ASP A 2 11.32 -18.03 27.92
N THR A 3 11.38 -17.73 26.61
CA THR A 3 11.67 -16.39 26.11
C THR A 3 10.36 -15.61 25.95
N ILE A 4 10.26 -14.48 26.63
CA ILE A 4 9.16 -13.52 26.46
C ILE A 4 9.54 -12.61 25.31
N TYR A 5 8.73 -12.62 24.23
CA TYR A 5 8.92 -11.77 23.06
C TYR A 5 7.98 -10.54 23.14
N LEU A 6 8.57 -9.34 23.20
CA LEU A 6 7.80 -8.09 23.37
C LEU A 6 7.95 -7.13 22.19
N ASP A 7 8.63 -7.53 21.12
CA ASP A 7 8.91 -6.67 19.96
C ASP A 7 7.93 -6.91 18.78
N ASN A 8 6.66 -7.15 19.09
CA ASN A 8 5.64 -7.42 18.07
C ASN A 8 5.36 -6.25 17.12
N ALA A 9 5.62 -5.02 17.52
CA ALA A 9 5.50 -3.85 16.66
C ALA A 9 6.52 -3.85 15.50
N ALA A 10 7.69 -4.48 15.69
CA ALA A 10 8.66 -4.67 14.63
C ALA A 10 8.28 -5.83 13.71
N THR A 11 7.91 -6.99 14.29
CA THR A 11 7.37 -8.15 13.57
C THR A 11 6.64 -9.08 14.55
N ALA A 12 5.43 -9.51 14.22
CA ALA A 12 4.64 -10.38 15.08
C ALA A 12 5.08 -11.85 14.96
N GLN A 13 4.94 -12.64 16.03
CA GLN A 13 5.12 -14.09 15.99
C GLN A 13 3.94 -14.74 15.24
N ARG A 14 4.21 -15.76 14.42
CA ARG A 14 3.18 -16.43 13.62
C ARG A 14 2.51 -17.50 14.43
N PRO A 15 1.17 -17.53 14.48
CA PRO A 15 0.44 -18.64 15.07
C PRO A 15 0.59 -19.89 14.22
N SER A 16 0.48 -21.05 14.86
CA SER A 16 0.65 -22.35 14.18
C SER A 16 -0.32 -22.54 13.01
N CYS A 17 -1.55 -22.03 13.12
CA CYS A 17 -2.53 -22.12 12.04
C CYS A 17 -2.06 -21.44 10.74
N VAL A 18 -1.34 -20.31 10.84
CA VAL A 18 -0.77 -19.62 9.67
C VAL A 18 0.37 -20.44 9.06
N LEU A 19 1.22 -21.02 9.90
CA LEU A 19 2.33 -21.86 9.40
C LEU A 19 1.81 -23.13 8.72
N VAL A 20 0.78 -23.77 9.30
CA VAL A 20 0.10 -24.93 8.71
C VAL A 20 -0.55 -24.58 7.38
N ALA A 21 -1.29 -23.45 7.29
CA ALA A 21 -1.93 -23.04 6.05
C ALA A 21 -0.92 -22.82 4.90
N VAL A 22 0.25 -22.24 5.20
CA VAL A 22 1.33 -22.08 4.21
C VAL A 22 1.88 -23.45 3.77
N GLN A 23 2.10 -24.36 4.71
CA GLN A 23 2.58 -25.71 4.41
C GLN A 23 1.56 -26.49 3.55
N GLU A 24 0.29 -26.47 3.94
CA GLU A 24 -0.79 -27.16 3.21
C GLU A 24 -0.94 -26.62 1.79
N PHE A 25 -0.81 -25.31 1.59
CA PHE A 25 -0.84 -24.74 0.25
C PHE A 25 0.27 -25.32 -0.63
N TYR A 26 1.51 -25.32 -0.15
CA TYR A 26 2.64 -25.86 -0.91
C TYR A 26 2.55 -27.36 -1.17
N GLU A 27 2.02 -28.13 -0.22
CA GLU A 27 1.91 -29.57 -0.36
C GLU A 27 0.73 -30.02 -1.24
N GLN A 28 -0.36 -29.24 -1.28
CA GLN A 28 -1.63 -29.71 -1.86
C GLN A 28 -2.14 -28.85 -3.01
N LYS A 29 -1.85 -27.55 -3.04
CA LYS A 29 -2.46 -26.58 -3.98
C LYS A 29 -1.46 -25.81 -4.84
N ASN A 30 -0.16 -26.08 -4.69
CA ASN A 30 0.88 -25.33 -5.39
C ASN A 30 0.86 -25.58 -6.89
N ALA A 31 0.31 -24.63 -7.64
CA ALA A 31 0.30 -24.61 -9.10
C ALA A 31 0.39 -23.17 -9.61
N ASN A 32 0.58 -22.98 -10.91
CA ASN A 32 0.58 -21.66 -11.52
C ASN A 32 -0.86 -21.11 -11.58
N PRO A 33 -1.20 -20.08 -10.80
CA PRO A 33 -2.54 -19.49 -10.82
C PRO A 33 -2.77 -18.73 -12.13
N LEU A 34 -4.05 -18.48 -12.47
CA LEU A 34 -4.54 -17.61 -13.55
C LEU A 34 -4.26 -18.08 -14.99
N ARG A 35 -3.40 -19.07 -15.22
CA ARG A 35 -2.97 -19.47 -16.57
C ARG A 35 -3.23 -20.92 -16.96
N GLY A 36 -3.66 -21.77 -16.04
CA GLY A 36 -3.90 -23.18 -16.29
C GLY A 36 -5.38 -23.52 -16.27
N PHE A 37 -5.78 -24.50 -17.11
CA PHE A 37 -7.15 -25.03 -17.15
C PHE A 37 -7.26 -26.43 -16.48
N TYR A 38 -6.20 -26.89 -15.81
CA TYR A 38 -6.23 -28.14 -15.07
C TYR A 38 -6.65 -27.89 -13.59
N PRO A 39 -7.22 -28.91 -12.92
CA PRO A 39 -7.87 -28.72 -11.61
C PRO A 39 -6.99 -27.99 -10.57
N LEU A 40 -5.72 -28.39 -10.45
CA LEU A 40 -4.82 -27.79 -9.46
C LEU A 40 -4.53 -26.30 -9.72
N SER A 41 -4.45 -25.87 -10.99
CA SER A 41 -4.27 -24.46 -11.36
C SER A 41 -5.54 -23.64 -11.07
N LEU A 42 -6.72 -24.21 -11.28
CA LEU A 42 -7.98 -23.56 -10.94
C LEU A 42 -8.11 -23.38 -9.42
N GLU A 43 -7.75 -24.40 -8.65
CA GLU A 43 -7.75 -24.34 -7.18
C GLU A 43 -6.74 -23.32 -6.63
N ALA A 44 -5.56 -23.24 -7.22
CA ALA A 44 -4.57 -22.20 -6.86
C ALA A 44 -5.08 -20.79 -7.22
N THR A 45 -5.77 -20.63 -8.35
CA THR A 45 -6.39 -19.36 -8.77
C THR A 45 -7.50 -18.95 -7.79
N GLU A 46 -8.38 -19.87 -7.46
CA GLU A 46 -9.46 -19.62 -6.48
C GLU A 46 -8.90 -19.21 -5.12
N SER A 47 -7.87 -19.92 -4.63
CA SER A 47 -7.20 -19.59 -3.38
C SER A 47 -6.58 -18.19 -3.40
N TYR A 48 -6.01 -17.76 -4.52
CA TYR A 48 -5.44 -16.42 -4.68
C TYR A 48 -6.53 -15.33 -4.69
N GLN A 49 -7.62 -15.56 -5.42
CA GLN A 49 -8.74 -14.63 -5.48
C GLN A 49 -9.45 -14.49 -4.14
N GLU A 50 -9.66 -15.60 -3.43
CA GLU A 50 -10.26 -15.59 -2.09
C GLU A 50 -9.39 -14.85 -1.08
N ALA A 51 -8.06 -15.00 -1.14
CA ALA A 51 -7.14 -14.24 -0.31
C ALA A 51 -7.25 -12.72 -0.57
N ARG A 52 -7.38 -12.30 -1.82
CA ARG A 52 -7.58 -10.90 -2.19
C ARG A 52 -8.89 -10.36 -1.65
N LYS A 53 -9.98 -11.11 -1.83
CA LYS A 53 -11.30 -10.77 -1.29
C LYS A 53 -11.29 -10.68 0.24
N THR A 54 -10.61 -11.61 0.92
CA THR A 54 -10.46 -11.56 2.38
C THR A 54 -9.78 -10.29 2.85
N VAL A 55 -8.74 -9.84 2.15
CA VAL A 55 -8.07 -8.56 2.46
C VAL A 55 -8.98 -7.37 2.17
N GLN A 56 -9.69 -7.38 1.04
CA GLN A 56 -10.66 -6.35 0.65
C GLN A 56 -11.74 -6.19 1.73
N GLU A 57 -12.37 -7.29 2.17
CA GLU A 57 -13.38 -7.29 3.21
C GLU A 57 -12.82 -6.82 4.57
N PHE A 58 -11.58 -7.21 4.89
CA PHE A 58 -10.93 -6.88 6.16
C PHE A 58 -10.70 -5.38 6.36
N ILE A 59 -10.41 -4.65 5.29
CA ILE A 59 -10.21 -3.19 5.34
C ILE A 59 -11.40 -2.41 4.77
N HIS A 60 -12.50 -3.10 4.42
CA HIS A 60 -13.71 -2.52 3.84
C HIS A 60 -13.46 -1.74 2.54
N ALA A 61 -12.61 -2.25 1.67
CA ALA A 61 -12.48 -1.74 0.31
C ALA A 61 -13.73 -2.08 -0.52
N GLU A 62 -14.02 -1.33 -1.57
CA GLU A 62 -15.23 -1.52 -2.39
C GLU A 62 -15.09 -2.76 -3.28
N GLU A 63 -13.97 -2.89 -3.96
CA GLU A 63 -13.72 -3.97 -4.91
C GLU A 63 -12.41 -4.72 -4.59
N PRO A 64 -12.34 -6.04 -4.84
CA PRO A 64 -11.10 -6.80 -4.65
C PRO A 64 -9.93 -6.29 -5.49
N GLU A 65 -10.20 -5.69 -6.65
CA GLU A 65 -9.23 -5.11 -7.58
C GLU A 65 -8.49 -3.91 -7.00
N GLU A 66 -9.04 -3.26 -5.96
CA GLU A 66 -8.38 -2.20 -5.20
C GLU A 66 -7.24 -2.72 -4.31
N ILE A 67 -7.09 -4.05 -4.19
CA ILE A 67 -6.03 -4.68 -3.39
C ILE A 67 -4.90 -5.17 -4.31
N ILE A 68 -3.72 -4.62 -4.10
CA ILE A 68 -2.49 -5.04 -4.78
C ILE A 68 -1.59 -5.74 -3.77
N PHE A 69 -1.29 -7.02 -3.99
CA PHE A 69 -0.31 -7.71 -3.16
C PHE A 69 1.11 -7.24 -3.49
N THR A 70 1.85 -6.95 -2.45
CA THR A 70 3.24 -6.51 -2.48
C THR A 70 4.06 -7.35 -1.49
N ARG A 71 5.37 -7.13 -1.44
CA ARG A 71 6.21 -7.81 -0.44
C ARG A 71 6.07 -7.23 0.97
N ASN A 72 5.71 -5.96 1.09
CA ASN A 72 5.56 -5.23 2.36
C ASN A 72 5.13 -3.78 2.11
N THR A 73 4.86 -3.02 3.19
CA THR A 73 4.56 -1.59 3.16
C THR A 73 5.61 -0.78 2.40
N THR A 74 6.90 -1.10 2.55
CA THR A 74 7.97 -0.37 1.85
C THR A 74 7.81 -0.48 0.34
N GLU A 75 7.53 -1.66 -0.20
CA GLU A 75 7.27 -1.82 -1.63
C GLU A 75 6.00 -1.13 -2.06
N SER A 76 4.92 -1.21 -1.26
CA SER A 76 3.65 -0.52 -1.54
C SER A 76 3.85 0.98 -1.68
N LEU A 77 4.54 1.61 -0.74
CA LEU A 77 4.83 3.05 -0.76
C LEU A 77 5.76 3.45 -1.91
N ASN A 78 6.75 2.61 -2.23
CA ASN A 78 7.57 2.82 -3.43
C ASN A 78 6.75 2.69 -4.70
N LEU A 79 5.83 1.71 -4.79
CA LEU A 79 4.93 1.57 -5.95
C LEU A 79 4.15 2.86 -6.18
N VAL A 80 3.52 3.43 -5.14
CA VAL A 80 2.79 4.70 -5.28
C VAL A 80 3.74 5.83 -5.67
N ALA A 81 4.89 5.96 -5.02
CA ALA A 81 5.86 7.01 -5.32
C ALA A 81 6.39 6.94 -6.77
N TYR A 82 6.62 5.74 -7.29
CA TYR A 82 7.12 5.56 -8.67
C TYR A 82 6.00 5.62 -9.70
N SER A 83 4.89 4.91 -9.50
CA SER A 83 3.82 4.84 -10.50
C SER A 83 2.92 6.07 -10.48
N TYR A 84 2.58 6.61 -9.30
CA TYR A 84 1.84 7.86 -9.19
C TYR A 84 2.80 9.07 -9.15
N GLY A 85 3.69 9.13 -8.16
CA GLY A 85 4.50 10.32 -7.90
C GLY A 85 5.32 10.76 -9.11
N LEU A 86 6.09 9.86 -9.74
CA LEU A 86 6.95 10.25 -10.88
C LEU A 86 6.19 10.57 -12.17
N ASN A 87 4.93 10.15 -12.31
CA ASN A 87 4.15 10.38 -13.51
C ASN A 87 3.19 11.57 -13.41
N PHE A 88 2.83 11.99 -12.20
CA PHE A 88 1.86 13.07 -11.99
C PHE A 88 2.48 14.32 -11.37
N LEU A 89 3.61 14.20 -10.66
CA LEU A 89 4.34 15.36 -10.12
C LEU A 89 5.08 16.12 -11.22
N LYS A 90 5.10 17.45 -11.08
CA LYS A 90 5.78 18.38 -11.96
C LYS A 90 6.77 19.24 -11.17
N GLU A 91 7.68 19.90 -11.89
CA GLU A 91 8.58 20.88 -11.30
C GLU A 91 7.81 21.98 -10.56
N GLY A 92 8.20 22.22 -9.33
CA GLY A 92 7.58 23.21 -8.44
C GLY A 92 6.36 22.71 -7.66
N ASP A 93 5.85 21.50 -7.90
CA ASP A 93 4.85 20.87 -7.04
C ASP A 93 5.41 20.57 -5.66
N GLU A 94 4.55 20.27 -4.71
CA GLU A 94 4.92 19.96 -3.32
C GLU A 94 4.35 18.61 -2.88
N ILE A 95 5.15 17.90 -2.09
CA ILE A 95 4.74 16.71 -1.35
C ILE A 95 4.80 17.04 0.13
N ALA A 96 3.69 16.91 0.84
CA ALA A 96 3.65 17.05 2.29
C ALA A 96 3.86 15.70 2.97
N VAL A 97 4.73 15.64 3.97
CA VAL A 97 4.97 14.46 4.83
C VAL A 97 5.06 14.91 6.27
N THR A 98 4.89 14.01 7.23
CA THR A 98 5.09 14.39 8.63
C THR A 98 6.52 14.07 9.09
N ILE A 99 6.98 14.72 10.16
CA ILE A 99 8.30 14.40 10.74
C ILE A 99 8.32 13.06 11.49
N MET A 100 7.17 12.45 11.75
CA MET A 100 7.05 11.17 12.46
C MET A 100 7.03 9.95 11.55
N GLU A 101 7.21 10.13 10.24
CA GLU A 101 7.13 9.03 9.28
C GLU A 101 8.24 8.00 9.49
N HIS A 102 7.89 6.73 9.32
CA HIS A 102 8.88 5.69 9.12
C HIS A 102 9.66 5.96 7.82
N HIS A 103 10.93 5.57 7.77
CA HIS A 103 11.77 5.76 6.58
C HIS A 103 11.13 5.25 5.28
N SER A 104 10.31 4.20 5.37
CA SER A 104 9.55 3.66 4.22
C SER A 104 8.53 4.65 3.65
N ASN A 105 8.01 5.57 4.47
CA ASN A 105 7.07 6.61 4.05
C ASN A 105 7.71 8.00 3.95
N LEU A 106 9.03 8.08 3.95
CA LEU A 106 9.77 9.32 3.77
C LEU A 106 10.70 9.27 2.55
N LEU A 107 11.55 8.23 2.47
CA LEU A 107 12.60 8.14 1.44
C LEU A 107 12.04 8.04 0.01
N PRO A 108 10.97 7.28 -0.28
CA PRO A 108 10.39 7.25 -1.60
C PRO A 108 9.92 8.64 -2.08
N TRP A 109 9.34 9.44 -1.17
CA TRP A 109 8.88 10.79 -1.46
C TRP A 109 10.02 11.78 -1.69
N GLN A 110 11.11 11.67 -0.91
CA GLN A 110 12.33 12.44 -1.17
C GLN A 110 12.89 12.13 -2.58
N HIS A 111 12.85 10.86 -2.96
CA HIS A 111 13.32 10.41 -4.27
C HIS A 111 12.43 10.93 -5.41
N ALA A 112 11.11 10.80 -5.24
CA ALA A 112 10.13 11.30 -6.20
C ALA A 112 10.24 12.82 -6.35
N ALA A 113 10.28 13.57 -5.25
CA ALA A 113 10.44 15.02 -5.26
C ALA A 113 11.71 15.45 -6.01
N LYS A 114 12.85 14.84 -5.69
CA LYS A 114 14.13 15.15 -6.37
C LYS A 114 14.06 14.88 -7.86
N ARG A 115 13.42 13.80 -8.30
CA ARG A 115 13.34 13.44 -9.73
C ARG A 115 12.35 14.29 -10.51
N ALA A 116 11.25 14.69 -9.87
CA ALA A 116 10.22 15.52 -10.49
C ALA A 116 10.54 17.03 -10.43
N GLY A 117 11.57 17.45 -9.69
CA GLY A 117 11.82 18.88 -9.40
C GLY A 117 10.79 19.47 -8.41
N ALA A 118 10.13 18.62 -7.65
CA ALA A 118 9.16 18.99 -6.62
C ALA A 118 9.84 19.25 -5.28
N GLN A 119 9.12 19.87 -4.32
CA GLN A 119 9.60 20.18 -2.98
C GLN A 119 8.95 19.27 -1.95
N LEU A 120 9.75 18.83 -0.97
CA LEU A 120 9.22 18.15 0.20
C LEU A 120 8.91 19.17 1.30
N LYS A 121 7.71 19.12 1.86
CA LYS A 121 7.23 19.93 2.98
C LYS A 121 6.98 19.05 4.19
N PHE A 122 7.31 19.54 5.37
CA PHE A 122 7.17 18.77 6.60
C PHE A 122 6.08 19.37 7.48
N VAL A 123 5.17 18.50 7.92
CA VAL A 123 4.24 18.81 9.00
C VAL A 123 4.90 18.44 10.31
N GLU A 124 5.07 19.44 11.17
CA GLU A 124 5.63 19.26 12.52
C GLU A 124 4.59 18.64 13.45
N CYS A 125 5.04 17.95 14.48
CA CYS A 125 4.17 17.51 15.56
C CYS A 125 4.50 18.23 16.86
N SER A 126 3.55 18.27 17.79
CA SER A 126 3.77 18.74 19.15
C SER A 126 4.79 17.89 19.90
N LYS A 127 5.27 18.34 21.06
CA LYS A 127 6.18 17.54 21.93
C LYS A 127 5.57 16.22 22.38
N ASP A 128 4.23 16.14 22.42
CA ASP A 128 3.48 14.93 22.77
C ASP A 128 3.17 14.05 21.54
N GLY A 129 3.75 14.37 20.39
CA GLY A 129 3.58 13.61 19.14
C GLY A 129 2.21 13.79 18.48
N LYS A 130 1.47 14.86 18.76
CA LYS A 130 0.17 15.14 18.16
C LYS A 130 0.33 16.03 16.94
N ILE A 131 -0.43 15.70 15.89
CA ILE A 131 -0.64 16.51 14.70
C ILE A 131 -2.12 16.91 14.69
N THR A 132 -2.40 18.20 14.57
CA THR A 132 -3.76 18.72 14.40
C THR A 132 -4.09 18.97 12.95
N LEU A 133 -5.36 19.14 12.64
CA LEU A 133 -5.79 19.52 11.28
C LEU A 133 -5.25 20.90 10.89
N GLU A 134 -5.09 21.79 11.85
CA GLU A 134 -4.50 23.12 11.66
C GLU A 134 -3.02 23.02 11.28
N ASP A 135 -2.25 22.12 11.92
CA ASP A 135 -0.84 21.88 11.58
C ASP A 135 -0.70 21.39 10.13
N VAL A 136 -1.59 20.46 9.72
CA VAL A 136 -1.63 19.96 8.34
C VAL A 136 -2.03 21.09 7.38
N ALA A 137 -3.13 21.80 7.67
CA ALA A 137 -3.65 22.87 6.82
C ALA A 137 -2.62 23.99 6.59
N ALA A 138 -1.78 24.30 7.59
CA ALA A 138 -0.73 25.31 7.50
C ALA A 138 0.38 24.96 6.49
N VAL A 139 0.58 23.66 6.20
CA VAL A 139 1.61 23.18 5.27
C VAL A 139 1.06 22.98 3.86
N LEU A 140 -0.23 22.63 3.72
CA LEU A 140 -0.86 22.37 2.43
C LEU A 140 -1.10 23.67 1.65
N THR A 141 -0.50 23.77 0.45
CA THR A 141 -0.62 24.91 -0.45
C THR A 141 -1.31 24.52 -1.75
N GLU A 142 -1.57 25.48 -2.63
CA GLU A 142 -2.09 25.24 -4.00
C GLU A 142 -1.13 24.42 -4.87
N LYS A 143 0.14 24.26 -4.45
CA LYS A 143 1.14 23.45 -5.14
C LYS A 143 1.23 22.03 -4.60
N THR A 144 0.65 21.75 -3.44
CA THR A 144 0.68 20.42 -2.84
C THR A 144 -0.13 19.45 -3.70
N ARG A 145 0.45 18.31 -4.03
CA ARG A 145 -0.19 17.25 -4.83
C ARG A 145 -0.36 15.94 -4.06
N ILE A 146 0.52 15.70 -3.12
CA ILE A 146 0.52 14.47 -2.33
C ILE A 146 0.69 14.85 -0.86
N MET A 147 -0.11 14.22 0.01
CA MET A 147 0.11 14.14 1.45
C MET A 147 0.38 12.69 1.82
N ALA A 148 1.54 12.41 2.42
CA ALA A 148 1.88 11.09 2.92
C ALA A 148 2.01 11.12 4.44
N ILE A 149 1.25 10.25 5.12
CA ILE A 149 1.16 10.27 6.59
C ILE A 149 0.97 8.87 7.16
N THR A 150 1.65 8.58 8.27
CA THR A 150 1.36 7.38 9.06
C THR A 150 0.04 7.52 9.81
N GLN A 151 -0.81 6.49 9.78
CA GLN A 151 -2.04 6.48 10.57
C GLN A 151 -1.74 6.27 12.05
N MET A 152 -0.78 5.38 12.37
CA MET A 152 -0.30 5.13 13.73
C MET A 152 1.23 5.11 13.72
N SER A 153 1.84 5.95 14.54
CA SER A 153 3.30 6.01 14.65
C SER A 153 3.89 4.74 15.27
N ASN A 154 4.89 4.16 14.62
CA ASN A 154 5.62 3.01 15.13
C ASN A 154 6.52 3.32 16.35
N VAL A 155 6.82 4.59 16.58
CA VAL A 155 7.67 5.06 17.70
C VAL A 155 6.84 5.61 18.84
N LEU A 156 5.89 6.49 18.53
CA LEU A 156 5.11 7.23 19.52
C LEU A 156 3.80 6.53 19.89
N GLY A 157 3.28 5.65 19.01
CA GLY A 157 1.99 4.98 19.21
C GLY A 157 0.77 5.92 19.10
N CYS A 158 0.97 7.20 18.76
CA CYS A 158 -0.12 8.13 18.52
C CYS A 158 -0.84 7.79 17.21
N VAL A 159 -2.15 8.07 17.18
CA VAL A 159 -3.02 7.87 16.01
C VAL A 159 -3.38 9.23 15.44
N ASN A 160 -3.20 9.40 14.13
CA ASN A 160 -3.55 10.62 13.41
C ASN A 160 -5.00 10.54 12.87
N ASP A 161 -5.67 11.68 12.81
CA ASP A 161 -7.02 11.82 12.26
C ASP A 161 -6.98 11.78 10.71
N ILE A 162 -6.84 10.58 10.18
CA ILE A 162 -6.74 10.36 8.73
C ILE A 162 -7.99 10.86 8.00
N LYS A 163 -9.19 10.67 8.57
CA LYS A 163 -10.44 11.10 7.95
C LYS A 163 -10.52 12.64 7.82
N GLY A 164 -10.17 13.35 8.88
CA GLY A 164 -10.12 14.81 8.84
C GLY A 164 -9.06 15.32 7.86
N ILE A 165 -7.90 14.66 7.81
CA ILE A 165 -6.82 15.00 6.88
C ILE A 165 -7.23 14.69 5.43
N ALA A 166 -7.95 13.59 5.18
CA ALA A 166 -8.49 13.27 3.86
C ALA A 166 -9.41 14.39 3.34
N SER A 167 -10.33 14.85 4.18
CA SER A 167 -11.23 15.98 3.83
C SER A 167 -10.44 17.23 3.43
N LEU A 168 -9.42 17.61 4.23
CA LEU A 168 -8.57 18.77 3.91
C LEU A 168 -7.78 18.58 2.61
N CYS A 169 -7.31 17.38 2.34
CA CYS A 169 -6.58 17.06 1.12
C CYS A 169 -7.48 17.12 -0.11
N HIS A 170 -8.64 16.48 -0.05
CA HIS A 170 -9.57 16.38 -1.17
C HIS A 170 -10.19 17.74 -1.54
N GLU A 171 -10.46 18.60 -0.57
CA GLU A 171 -10.89 20.00 -0.84
C GLU A 171 -9.90 20.77 -1.71
N LYS A 172 -8.63 20.38 -1.69
CA LYS A 172 -7.54 20.99 -2.48
C LYS A 172 -7.07 20.13 -3.66
N GLY A 173 -7.71 18.99 -3.91
CA GLY A 173 -7.30 18.04 -4.97
C GLY A 173 -5.95 17.38 -4.70
N ILE A 174 -5.61 17.16 -3.44
CA ILE A 174 -4.38 16.52 -2.97
C ILE A 174 -4.66 15.03 -2.72
N VAL A 175 -3.80 14.16 -3.24
CA VAL A 175 -3.89 12.72 -3.03
C VAL A 175 -3.32 12.37 -1.65
N LEU A 176 -4.07 11.59 -0.87
CA LEU A 176 -3.69 11.12 0.46
C LEU A 176 -3.16 9.69 0.45
N VAL A 177 -1.92 9.51 0.88
CA VAL A 177 -1.26 8.21 1.04
C VAL A 177 -1.06 7.93 2.52
N ALA A 178 -1.74 6.90 3.03
CA ALA A 178 -1.66 6.50 4.42
C ALA A 178 -0.73 5.29 4.62
N ASP A 179 0.20 5.39 5.56
CA ASP A 179 0.97 4.25 6.05
C ASP A 179 0.19 3.59 7.21
N GLY A 180 -0.40 2.44 6.90
CA GLY A 180 -1.16 1.60 7.82
C GLY A 180 -0.35 0.48 8.48
N ALA A 181 0.98 0.48 8.37
CA ALA A 181 1.81 -0.61 8.87
C ALA A 181 1.62 -0.92 10.36
N GLN A 182 1.28 0.07 11.16
CA GLN A 182 0.99 -0.12 12.58
C GLN A 182 -0.52 -0.08 12.89
N SER A 183 -1.32 0.65 12.16
CA SER A 183 -2.76 0.77 12.43
C SER A 183 -3.52 -0.50 12.05
N VAL A 184 -3.30 -1.03 10.84
CA VAL A 184 -4.02 -2.22 10.35
C VAL A 184 -3.87 -3.45 11.25
N PRO A 185 -2.68 -3.76 11.84
CA PRO A 185 -2.55 -4.81 12.83
C PRO A 185 -3.23 -4.57 14.18
N HIS A 186 -3.46 -3.31 14.57
CA HIS A 186 -3.77 -2.96 15.96
C HIS A 186 -5.16 -2.35 16.17
N MET A 187 -5.82 -1.87 15.12
CA MET A 187 -7.14 -1.24 15.21
C MET A 187 -7.98 -1.56 13.97
N PRO A 188 -9.32 -1.51 14.07
CA PRO A 188 -10.17 -1.60 12.89
C PRO A 188 -9.86 -0.47 11.90
N VAL A 189 -9.73 -0.80 10.63
CA VAL A 189 -9.51 0.14 9.55
C VAL A 189 -10.58 -0.05 8.51
N ASN A 190 -11.27 1.04 8.16
CA ASN A 190 -12.26 1.09 7.10
C ASN A 190 -11.85 2.16 6.10
N VAL A 191 -11.34 1.75 4.93
CA VAL A 191 -10.79 2.67 3.93
C VAL A 191 -11.87 3.57 3.32
N ALA A 192 -13.11 3.10 3.22
CA ALA A 192 -14.23 3.88 2.74
C ALA A 192 -14.61 5.02 3.72
N GLU A 193 -14.56 4.75 5.03
CA GLU A 193 -14.80 5.77 6.06
C GLU A 193 -13.65 6.76 6.22
N LEU A 194 -12.41 6.28 6.07
CA LEU A 194 -11.20 7.11 6.14
C LEU A 194 -11.04 7.99 4.90
N ASP A 195 -11.63 7.57 3.79
CA ASP A 195 -11.57 8.24 2.49
C ASP A 195 -10.13 8.43 1.98
N VAL A 196 -9.24 7.49 2.28
CA VAL A 196 -7.85 7.52 1.80
C VAL A 196 -7.78 7.14 0.32
N ASP A 197 -6.84 7.72 -0.42
CA ASP A 197 -6.60 7.34 -1.81
C ASP A 197 -5.73 6.08 -1.91
N PHE A 198 -4.75 5.96 -1.00
CA PHE A 198 -3.89 4.79 -0.86
C PHE A 198 -3.67 4.44 0.61
N LEU A 199 -3.69 3.15 0.92
CA LEU A 199 -3.30 2.62 2.24
C LEU A 199 -2.35 1.44 2.05
N SER A 200 -1.25 1.42 2.81
CA SER A 200 -0.25 0.34 2.72
C SER A 200 -0.03 -0.34 4.06
N PHE A 201 0.12 -1.67 4.06
CA PHE A 201 0.44 -2.44 5.27
C PHE A 201 1.23 -3.71 4.98
N SER A 202 1.83 -4.28 6.03
CA SER A 202 2.71 -5.44 5.96
C SER A 202 2.16 -6.63 6.73
N GLY A 203 2.11 -7.79 6.09
CA GLY A 203 1.61 -9.02 6.72
C GLY A 203 2.42 -9.45 7.94
N HIS A 204 3.75 -9.27 7.95
CA HIS A 204 4.60 -9.71 9.06
C HIS A 204 4.33 -9.00 10.39
N LYS A 205 3.62 -7.86 10.40
CA LYS A 205 3.18 -7.16 11.60
C LYS A 205 1.81 -7.60 12.09
N MET A 206 1.05 -8.30 11.23
CA MET A 206 -0.30 -8.79 11.50
C MET A 206 -0.40 -10.32 11.41
N LEU A 207 0.58 -11.02 11.95
CA LEU A 207 0.65 -12.48 12.09
C LEU A 207 0.89 -13.27 10.80
N ALA A 208 0.92 -12.64 9.63
CA ALA A 208 1.19 -13.31 8.36
C ALA A 208 2.69 -13.57 8.12
N PRO A 209 3.07 -14.40 7.15
CA PRO A 209 4.47 -14.63 6.80
C PRO A 209 5.21 -13.36 6.39
N MET A 210 6.53 -13.39 6.41
CA MET A 210 7.36 -12.36 5.80
C MET A 210 7.23 -12.44 4.27
N GLY A 211 7.45 -11.31 3.60
CA GLY A 211 7.45 -11.24 2.14
C GLY A 211 6.06 -11.06 1.53
N ILE A 212 5.06 -10.76 2.35
CA ILE A 212 3.71 -10.38 1.90
C ILE A 212 3.26 -9.09 2.58
N GLY A 213 2.63 -8.22 1.82
CA GLY A 213 1.94 -7.02 2.23
C GLY A 213 0.87 -6.66 1.23
N ALA A 214 0.17 -5.58 1.46
CA ALA A 214 -0.85 -5.09 0.55
C ALA A 214 -0.80 -3.56 0.42
N LEU A 215 -1.16 -3.12 -0.76
CA LEU A 215 -1.53 -1.76 -1.09
C LEU A 215 -3.01 -1.76 -1.44
N TYR A 216 -3.79 -0.94 -0.76
CA TYR A 216 -5.09 -0.49 -1.21
C TYR A 216 -4.91 0.79 -2.04
N GLY A 217 -5.64 0.92 -3.12
CA GLY A 217 -5.74 2.15 -3.89
C GLY A 217 -7.13 2.30 -4.48
N LYS A 218 -7.69 3.52 -4.46
CA LYS A 218 -8.95 3.81 -5.14
C LYS A 218 -8.82 3.49 -6.63
N MET A 219 -9.82 2.83 -7.22
CA MET A 219 -9.81 2.41 -8.62
C MET A 219 -9.48 3.55 -9.57
N GLU A 220 -10.01 4.74 -9.33
CA GLU A 220 -9.74 5.91 -10.17
C GLU A 220 -8.26 6.28 -10.30
N TRP A 221 -7.44 5.99 -9.27
CA TRP A 221 -5.99 6.20 -9.30
C TRP A 221 -5.27 5.02 -9.92
N LEU A 222 -5.68 3.79 -9.57
CA LEU A 222 -5.07 2.57 -10.10
C LEU A 222 -5.18 2.49 -11.63
N GLU A 223 -6.33 2.85 -12.20
CA GLU A 223 -6.54 2.90 -13.65
C GLU A 223 -5.69 3.94 -14.38
N LYS A 224 -5.34 5.03 -13.70
CA LYS A 224 -4.51 6.10 -14.28
C LYS A 224 -3.00 5.85 -14.14
N MET A 225 -2.61 5.02 -13.17
CA MET A 225 -1.20 4.78 -12.88
C MET A 225 -0.56 3.83 -13.91
N PRO A 226 0.61 4.16 -14.45
CA PRO A 226 1.38 3.18 -15.18
C PRO A 226 1.84 2.07 -14.24
N PRO A 227 2.08 0.87 -14.78
CA PRO A 227 2.51 -0.27 -13.97
C PRO A 227 3.87 -0.01 -13.31
N PHE A 228 4.00 -0.49 -12.06
CA PHE A 228 5.25 -0.43 -11.31
C PHE A 228 6.29 -1.39 -11.87
N LEU A 229 5.88 -2.61 -12.18
CA LEU A 229 6.72 -3.64 -12.80
C LEU A 229 6.11 -4.02 -14.16
N THR A 230 6.95 -4.27 -15.14
CA THR A 230 6.53 -4.75 -16.47
C THR A 230 6.97 -6.19 -16.66
N GLY A 231 6.21 -6.98 -17.40
CA GLY A 231 6.51 -8.37 -17.68
C GLY A 231 5.30 -9.29 -17.55
N GLY A 232 5.48 -10.48 -16.99
CA GLY A 232 4.41 -11.49 -16.85
C GLY A 232 3.21 -10.93 -16.07
N GLU A 233 2.01 -11.34 -16.50
CA GLU A 233 0.68 -11.01 -15.94
C GLU A 233 0.19 -9.57 -16.12
N MET A 234 1.02 -8.68 -16.67
CA MET A 234 0.58 -7.33 -16.95
C MET A 234 0.76 -6.95 -18.43
N ILE A 235 0.79 -7.95 -19.31
CA ILE A 235 0.88 -7.73 -20.75
C ILE A 235 -0.53 -7.53 -21.29
N GLU A 236 -0.95 -6.28 -21.40
CA GLU A 236 -2.15 -5.95 -22.17
C GLU A 236 -1.84 -5.88 -23.66
N TYR A 237 -0.60 -5.53 -24.02
CA TYR A 237 -0.22 -5.34 -25.42
C TYR A 237 1.25 -5.64 -25.67
N VAL A 238 1.53 -6.60 -26.54
CA VAL A 238 2.82 -6.73 -27.23
C VAL A 238 2.58 -6.51 -28.72
N THR A 239 3.02 -5.40 -29.27
CA THR A 239 3.04 -5.19 -30.73
C THR A 239 4.25 -5.93 -31.28
N PRO A 240 4.09 -7.00 -32.04
CA PRO A 240 5.23 -7.70 -32.62
C PRO A 240 5.83 -6.84 -33.71
N VAL A 241 7.08 -6.49 -33.59
CA VAL A 241 7.81 -5.89 -34.68
C VAL A 241 8.24 -6.94 -35.70
N SER A 242 8.32 -8.22 -35.34
CA SER A 242 8.74 -9.28 -36.27
C SER A 242 8.58 -10.72 -35.77
N TYR A 243 7.77 -11.02 -34.75
CA TYR A 243 7.53 -12.40 -34.34
C TYR A 243 6.04 -12.66 -34.21
N THR A 244 5.64 -13.84 -34.64
CA THR A 244 4.36 -14.42 -34.27
C THR A 244 4.41 -14.83 -32.80
N HIS A 245 4.10 -13.91 -31.89
CA HIS A 245 3.82 -14.27 -30.51
C HIS A 245 2.33 -14.52 -30.36
N LEU A 246 2.03 -15.67 -29.79
CA LEU A 246 0.72 -15.96 -29.27
C LEU A 246 0.40 -14.92 -28.18
N THR A 247 -0.41 -13.94 -28.53
CA THR A 247 -1.13 -13.16 -27.54
C THR A 247 -2.18 -14.08 -26.95
N LEU A 248 -1.93 -14.59 -25.76
CA LEU A 248 -2.99 -15.22 -24.98
C LEU A 248 -3.93 -14.08 -24.56
N PRO A 249 -5.23 -14.18 -24.84
CA PRO A 249 -6.19 -13.21 -24.34
C PRO A 249 -6.16 -13.27 -22.82
N THR A 250 -5.87 -12.16 -22.19
CA THR A 250 -6.13 -11.97 -20.78
C THR A 250 -7.62 -11.78 -20.61
N THR A 251 -8.30 -12.81 -20.16
CA THR A 251 -9.65 -12.73 -19.59
C THR A 251 -9.56 -12.89 -18.10
#